data_9a7da69e93817b10ff941bb6bc3fb284
#
_entry.id   9a7da69e93817b10ff941bb6bc3fb284
#
_cell.length_a   1.000
_cell.length_b   1.000
_cell.length_c   1.000
_cell.angle_alpha   90.00
_cell.angle_beta   90.00
_cell.angle_gamma   90.00
#
_symmetry.space_group_name_H-M   'P 1'
#
loop_
_entity.id
_entity.type
_entity.pdbx_description
1 polymer ?
#
loop_
_entity_poly.entity_id
_entity_poly.type
_entity_poly.pdbx_seq_one_letter_code
_entity_poly.pdbx_strand_id
1 'polypeptide(L)'
;MISKYSSLQKKLYGPPQNKPWVWMTTEMLYSDAWQSMGINCRRLIDFLLIEHRNHAGKENGHLIATYNQLEKFGLTRSKINLAIREAEFLGFIKYKRGAFLSEIRKPNRYKLTFFADKEGGYPTNDWKKITKDNVQQRHRQLKKQEEIKKNFRKEFRKSVTDITL
;
A
#
# COMPACT_ATOMS: atom_id res chain seq x y z
N MET A 1 -2.06 -23.60 18.25
CA MET A 1 -3.25 -23.70 19.12
C MET A 1 -4.42 -24.18 18.29
N ILE A 2 -4.84 -25.42 18.48
CA ILE A 2 -6.03 -25.99 17.82
C ILE A 2 -7.25 -25.36 18.50
N SER A 3 -8.13 -24.77 17.71
CA SER A 3 -9.33 -24.07 18.18
C SER A 3 -10.17 -24.96 19.09
N LYS A 4 -10.31 -24.57 20.36
CA LYS A 4 -11.20 -25.22 21.36
C LYS A 4 -12.70 -25.06 21.10
N TYR A 5 -13.08 -24.44 19.99
CA TYR A 5 -14.49 -24.16 19.67
C TYR A 5 -15.18 -25.38 19.06
N SER A 6 -16.38 -25.70 19.55
CA SER A 6 -17.28 -26.67 18.94
C SER A 6 -17.65 -26.26 17.50
N SER A 7 -18.16 -27.19 16.69
CA SER A 7 -18.61 -26.94 15.33
C SER A 7 -19.66 -25.80 15.27
N LEU A 8 -20.55 -25.74 16.25
CA LEU A 8 -21.56 -24.69 16.39
C LEU A 8 -20.93 -23.35 16.71
N GLN A 9 -19.98 -23.31 17.65
CA GLN A 9 -19.26 -22.08 18.00
C GLN A 9 -18.42 -21.56 16.84
N LYS A 10 -17.78 -22.42 16.05
CA LYS A 10 -17.08 -22.04 14.81
C LYS A 10 -18.03 -21.41 13.80
N LYS A 11 -19.26 -21.91 13.70
CA LYS A 11 -20.29 -21.35 12.80
C LYS A 11 -20.79 -19.99 13.28
N LEU A 12 -20.91 -19.77 14.59
CA LEU A 12 -21.44 -18.53 15.19
C LEU A 12 -20.36 -17.43 15.30
N TYR A 13 -19.14 -17.79 15.66
CA TYR A 13 -18.07 -16.82 16.02
C TYR A 13 -16.87 -16.87 15.06
N GLY A 14 -16.85 -17.81 14.12
CA GLY A 14 -15.81 -17.91 13.10
C GLY A 14 -16.07 -16.95 11.93
N PRO A 15 -15.12 -16.90 10.99
CA PRO A 15 -15.32 -16.12 9.76
C PRO A 15 -16.52 -16.65 8.97
N PRO A 16 -17.21 -15.77 8.20
CA PRO A 16 -18.37 -16.18 7.40
C PRO A 16 -18.07 -17.37 6.50
N GLN A 17 -18.87 -18.44 6.59
CA GLN A 17 -18.63 -19.67 5.82
C GLN A 17 -18.91 -19.49 4.32
N ASN A 18 -19.88 -18.64 3.96
CA ASN A 18 -20.40 -18.49 2.61
C ASN A 18 -20.04 -17.16 1.96
N LYS A 19 -19.11 -16.40 2.54
CA LYS A 19 -18.65 -15.11 1.99
C LYS A 19 -17.13 -15.07 1.95
N PRO A 20 -16.54 -14.51 0.90
CA PRO A 20 -15.10 -14.28 0.88
C PRO A 20 -14.69 -13.34 2.01
N TRP A 21 -13.60 -13.64 2.66
CA TRP A 21 -13.02 -12.83 3.73
C TRP A 21 -11.51 -12.75 3.58
N VAL A 22 -10.93 -11.72 4.16
CA VAL A 22 -9.47 -11.53 4.27
C VAL A 22 -9.10 -11.54 5.75
N TRP A 23 -7.87 -11.94 6.08
CA TRP A 23 -7.38 -11.95 7.45
C TRP A 23 -6.25 -10.96 7.66
N MET A 24 -6.17 -10.47 8.87
CA MET A 24 -5.06 -9.67 9.37
C MET A 24 -4.70 -10.15 10.76
N THR A 25 -3.41 -10.17 11.10
CA THR A 25 -2.99 -10.54 12.46
C THR A 25 -3.07 -9.33 13.39
N THR A 26 -3.38 -9.58 14.66
CA THR A 26 -3.34 -8.54 15.69
C THR A 26 -1.95 -7.91 15.80
N GLU A 27 -0.88 -8.72 15.65
CA GLU A 27 0.50 -8.25 15.60
C GLU A 27 0.68 -7.16 14.51
N MET A 28 0.16 -7.40 13.30
CA MET A 28 0.25 -6.43 12.21
C MET A 28 -0.56 -5.16 12.52
N LEU A 29 -1.78 -5.30 13.06
CA LEU A 29 -2.64 -4.16 13.39
C LEU A 29 -2.07 -3.28 14.50
N TYR A 30 -1.31 -3.84 15.44
CA TYR A 30 -0.63 -3.12 16.52
C TYR A 30 0.76 -2.62 16.12
N SER A 31 1.28 -2.98 14.95
CA SER A 31 2.61 -2.53 14.52
C SER A 31 2.69 -1.02 14.30
N ASP A 32 3.86 -0.45 14.54
CA ASP A 32 4.12 0.97 14.26
C ASP A 32 3.89 1.31 12.79
N ALA A 33 4.21 0.39 11.89
CA ALA A 33 3.95 0.51 10.47
C ALA A 33 2.46 0.70 10.18
N TRP A 34 1.59 -0.15 10.75
CA TRP A 34 0.14 -0.06 10.53
C TRP A 34 -0.45 1.19 11.16
N GLN A 35 -0.06 1.52 12.40
CA GLN A 35 -0.58 2.69 13.11
C GLN A 35 -0.19 4.02 12.45
N SER A 36 0.91 4.03 11.69
CA SER A 36 1.40 5.22 10.98
C SER A 36 0.78 5.44 9.61
N MET A 37 -0.04 4.49 9.13
CA MET A 37 -0.61 4.52 7.78
C MET A 37 -1.64 5.63 7.60
N GLY A 38 -1.47 6.43 6.55
CA GLY A 38 -2.50 7.37 6.09
C GLY A 38 -3.69 6.66 5.42
N ILE A 39 -4.83 7.36 5.36
CA ILE A 39 -6.09 6.78 4.86
C ILE A 39 -6.00 6.24 3.42
N ASN A 40 -5.29 6.92 2.51
CA ASN A 40 -5.14 6.44 1.14
C ASN A 40 -4.22 5.21 1.06
N CYS A 41 -3.22 5.12 1.95
CA CYS A 41 -2.37 3.94 2.06
C CYS A 41 -3.18 2.73 2.55
N ARG A 42 -4.01 2.89 3.58
CA ARG A 42 -4.93 1.83 4.06
C ARG A 42 -5.86 1.36 2.96
N ARG A 43 -6.53 2.27 2.26
CA ARG A 43 -7.41 1.92 1.13
C ARG A 43 -6.68 1.17 0.03
N LEU A 44 -5.42 1.52 -0.24
CA LEU A 44 -4.60 0.77 -1.20
C LEU A 44 -4.40 -0.67 -0.74
N ILE A 45 -4.05 -0.88 0.54
CA ILE A 45 -3.89 -2.23 1.10
C ILE A 45 -5.21 -3.00 1.07
N ASP A 46 -6.32 -2.39 1.46
CA ASP A 46 -7.66 -3.00 1.41
C ASP A 46 -8.01 -3.45 -0.02
N PHE A 47 -7.76 -2.60 -1.01
CA PHE A 47 -7.96 -2.95 -2.42
C PHE A 47 -7.09 -4.14 -2.84
N LEU A 48 -5.81 -4.13 -2.50
CA LEU A 48 -4.89 -5.21 -2.86
C LEU A 48 -5.22 -6.54 -2.16
N LEU A 49 -5.78 -6.48 -0.94
CA LEU A 49 -6.29 -7.65 -0.23
C LEU A 49 -7.50 -8.27 -0.96
N ILE A 50 -8.43 -7.43 -1.42
CA ILE A 50 -9.58 -7.87 -2.21
C ILE A 50 -9.11 -8.48 -3.53
N GLU A 51 -8.19 -7.80 -4.23
CA GLU A 51 -7.60 -8.29 -5.47
C GLU A 51 -6.90 -9.63 -5.27
N HIS A 52 -6.09 -9.77 -4.22
CA HIS A 52 -5.46 -11.03 -3.86
C HIS A 52 -6.49 -12.15 -3.63
N ARG A 53 -7.59 -11.84 -2.93
CA ARG A 53 -8.67 -12.79 -2.66
C ARG A 53 -9.43 -13.17 -3.92
N ASN A 54 -9.67 -12.22 -4.85
CA ASN A 54 -10.34 -12.47 -6.12
C ASN A 54 -9.57 -13.47 -7.00
N HIS A 55 -8.26 -13.52 -6.84
CA HIS A 55 -7.37 -14.50 -7.49
C HIS A 55 -7.09 -15.74 -6.61
N ALA A 56 -8.00 -16.09 -5.72
CA ALA A 56 -7.89 -17.25 -4.82
C ALA A 56 -6.58 -17.29 -3.99
N GLY A 57 -5.96 -16.13 -3.75
CA GLY A 57 -4.71 -16.00 -3.00
C GLY A 57 -3.45 -16.45 -3.75
N LYS A 58 -3.51 -16.68 -5.06
CA LYS A 58 -2.42 -17.31 -5.84
C LYS A 58 -1.59 -16.33 -6.69
N GLU A 59 -2.05 -15.10 -6.87
CA GLU A 59 -1.42 -14.12 -7.78
C GLU A 59 -0.61 -13.05 -7.04
N ASN A 60 -0.20 -13.29 -5.80
CA ASN A 60 0.62 -12.32 -5.06
C ASN A 60 1.99 -12.11 -5.77
N GLY A 61 2.36 -10.85 -5.98
CA GLY A 61 3.48 -10.46 -6.84
C GLY A 61 3.05 -10.03 -8.24
N HIS A 62 1.86 -10.45 -8.67
CA HIS A 62 1.26 -10.11 -9.97
C HIS A 62 -0.07 -9.35 -9.82
N LEU A 63 -0.43 -8.93 -8.62
CA LEU A 63 -1.64 -8.16 -8.36
C LEU A 63 -1.63 -6.86 -9.16
N ILE A 64 -2.77 -6.49 -9.72
CA ILE A 64 -2.92 -5.31 -10.55
C ILE A 64 -3.89 -4.34 -9.87
N ALA A 65 -3.48 -3.08 -9.78
CA ALA A 65 -4.34 -1.99 -9.34
C ALA A 65 -4.11 -0.79 -10.26
N THR A 66 -5.07 -0.53 -11.12
CA THR A 66 -5.03 0.66 -11.97
C THR A 66 -5.47 1.90 -11.20
N TYR A 67 -5.03 3.07 -11.62
CA TYR A 67 -5.44 4.33 -10.97
C TYR A 67 -6.96 4.53 -11.00
N ASN A 68 -7.62 4.13 -12.08
CA ASN A 68 -9.08 4.22 -12.20
C ASN A 68 -9.81 3.28 -11.21
N GLN A 69 -9.29 2.05 -11.01
CA GLN A 69 -9.84 1.13 -10.01
C GLN A 69 -9.67 1.68 -8.59
N LEU A 70 -8.47 2.18 -8.28
CA LEU A 70 -8.16 2.76 -6.97
C LEU A 70 -9.00 4.01 -6.68
N GLU A 71 -9.22 4.86 -7.68
CA GLU A 71 -10.08 6.04 -7.56
C GLU A 71 -11.53 5.65 -7.31
N LYS A 72 -12.07 4.69 -8.06
CA LYS A 72 -13.40 4.12 -7.84
C LYS A 72 -13.54 3.46 -6.46
N PHE A 73 -12.47 2.91 -5.93
CA PHE A 73 -12.41 2.35 -4.58
C PHE A 73 -12.30 3.42 -3.47
N GLY A 74 -12.21 4.69 -3.85
CA GLY A 74 -12.23 5.83 -2.92
C GLY A 74 -10.85 6.41 -2.57
N LEU A 75 -9.79 6.08 -3.32
CA LEU A 75 -8.51 6.79 -3.17
C LEU A 75 -8.57 8.13 -3.92
N THR A 76 -7.98 9.15 -3.33
CA THR A 76 -7.80 10.42 -4.02
C THR A 76 -6.77 10.27 -5.13
N ARG A 77 -7.14 10.50 -6.40
CA ARG A 77 -6.29 10.26 -7.58
C ARG A 77 -4.90 10.90 -7.47
N SER A 78 -4.82 12.15 -7.04
CA SER A 78 -3.54 12.86 -6.85
C SER A 78 -2.66 12.28 -5.72
N LYS A 79 -3.24 11.48 -4.82
CA LYS A 79 -2.56 10.85 -3.68
C LYS A 79 -2.20 9.38 -3.92
N ILE A 80 -2.62 8.76 -5.03
CA ILE A 80 -2.36 7.33 -5.30
C ILE A 80 -0.86 7.02 -5.30
N ASN A 81 -0.05 7.83 -6.01
CA ASN A 81 1.40 7.61 -6.05
C ASN A 81 2.05 7.77 -4.66
N LEU A 82 1.57 8.71 -3.86
CA LEU A 82 2.03 8.88 -2.49
C LEU A 82 1.66 7.67 -1.63
N ALA A 83 0.44 7.16 -1.76
CA ALA A 83 -0.04 5.97 -1.05
C ALA A 83 0.80 4.72 -1.39
N ILE A 84 1.15 4.54 -2.67
CA ILE A 84 2.03 3.43 -3.11
C ILE A 84 3.41 3.54 -2.45
N ARG A 85 4.03 4.72 -2.47
CA ARG A 85 5.34 4.96 -1.84
C ARG A 85 5.29 4.80 -0.32
N GLU A 86 4.20 5.23 0.30
CA GLU A 86 3.98 5.06 1.73
C GLU A 86 3.85 3.59 2.10
N ALA A 87 3.02 2.82 1.38
CA ALA A 87 2.83 1.39 1.61
C ALA A 87 4.14 0.59 1.40
N GLU A 88 4.95 0.98 0.42
CA GLU A 88 6.27 0.38 0.17
C GLU A 88 7.26 0.74 1.29
N PHE A 89 7.33 2.01 1.71
CA PHE A 89 8.17 2.44 2.83
C PHE A 89 7.80 1.73 4.13
N LEU A 90 6.51 1.60 4.42
CA LEU A 90 6.00 0.90 5.60
C LEU A 90 6.13 -0.63 5.50
N GLY A 91 6.69 -1.14 4.41
CA GLY A 91 7.01 -2.55 4.25
C GLY A 91 5.81 -3.46 4.00
N PHE A 92 4.62 -2.94 3.68
CA PHE A 92 3.43 -3.76 3.40
C PHE A 92 3.37 -4.27 1.97
N ILE A 93 3.97 -3.54 1.04
CA ILE A 93 4.02 -3.93 -0.36
C ILE A 93 5.43 -3.83 -0.93
N LYS A 94 5.66 -4.60 -1.99
CA LYS A 94 6.65 -4.30 -3.03
C LYS A 94 5.89 -4.03 -4.31
N TYR A 95 6.34 -3.07 -5.10
CA TYR A 95 5.69 -2.83 -6.37
C TYR A 95 6.70 -2.73 -7.51
N LYS A 96 6.29 -3.20 -8.68
CA LYS A 96 7.02 -3.06 -9.93
C LYS A 96 6.24 -2.12 -10.83
N ARG A 97 6.86 -1.00 -11.17
CA ARG A 97 6.26 -0.03 -12.08
C ARG A 97 6.06 -0.68 -13.45
N GLY A 98 4.87 -0.50 -14.03
CA GLY A 98 4.59 -0.93 -15.39
C GLY A 98 5.46 -0.18 -16.39
N ALA A 99 5.95 -0.91 -17.39
CA ALA A 99 6.76 -0.35 -18.48
C ALA A 99 5.87 0.12 -19.64
N PHE A 100 6.38 1.05 -20.41
CA PHE A 100 5.83 1.42 -21.71
C PHE A 100 6.52 0.53 -22.75
N LEU A 101 5.80 -0.39 -23.37
CA LEU A 101 6.31 -1.26 -24.42
C LEU A 101 5.41 -1.10 -25.64
N SER A 102 5.97 -0.59 -26.73
CA SER A 102 5.31 -0.52 -28.05
C SER A 102 3.86 -0.03 -27.95
N GLU A 103 3.66 1.22 -27.51
CA GLU A 103 2.36 1.89 -27.36
C GLU A 103 1.41 1.34 -26.28
N ILE A 104 1.72 0.18 -25.67
CA ILE A 104 0.90 -0.41 -24.61
C ILE A 104 1.54 -0.12 -23.25
N ARG A 105 0.83 0.58 -22.38
CA ARG A 105 1.23 0.81 -20.99
C ARG A 105 0.87 -0.40 -20.14
N LYS A 106 1.86 -1.19 -19.74
CA LYS A 106 1.64 -2.26 -18.76
C LYS A 106 1.29 -1.67 -17.39
N PRO A 107 0.31 -2.22 -16.67
CA PRO A 107 -0.04 -1.75 -15.34
C PRO A 107 1.07 -2.04 -14.32
N ASN A 108 1.04 -1.31 -13.21
CA ASN A 108 1.87 -1.63 -12.06
C ASN A 108 1.49 -3.01 -11.49
N ARG A 109 2.49 -3.74 -11.02
CA ARG A 109 2.29 -5.01 -10.31
C ARG A 109 2.66 -4.85 -8.85
N TYR A 110 1.90 -5.50 -7.98
CA TYR A 110 2.04 -5.39 -6.53
C TYR A 110 2.21 -6.76 -5.90
N LYS A 111 2.98 -6.80 -4.81
CA LYS A 111 3.18 -7.94 -3.93
C LYS A 111 2.91 -7.49 -2.50
N LEU A 112 2.00 -8.16 -1.82
CA LEU A 112 1.79 -8.03 -0.38
C LEU A 112 2.90 -8.81 0.35
N THR A 113 3.61 -8.18 1.26
CA THR A 113 4.79 -8.78 1.92
C THR A 113 4.44 -9.83 2.97
N PHE A 114 3.19 -9.87 3.39
CA PHE A 114 2.69 -10.77 4.44
C PHE A 114 1.93 -11.98 3.90
N PHE A 115 1.95 -12.19 2.59
CA PHE A 115 1.49 -13.41 1.92
C PHE A 115 2.63 -14.04 1.11
N ALA A 116 2.57 -15.37 0.93
CA ALA A 116 3.43 -16.05 -0.03
C ALA A 116 3.21 -15.50 -1.44
N ASP A 117 4.24 -15.47 -2.25
CA ASP A 117 4.12 -15.04 -3.64
C ASP A 117 3.73 -16.20 -4.58
N LYS A 118 3.40 -15.85 -5.82
CA LYS A 118 3.01 -16.80 -6.85
C LYS A 118 4.10 -17.82 -7.16
N GLU A 119 5.34 -17.42 -7.04
CA GLU A 119 6.53 -18.25 -7.30
C GLU A 119 6.90 -19.15 -6.12
N GLY A 120 6.12 -19.15 -5.03
CA GLY A 120 6.33 -19.98 -3.84
C GLY A 120 7.28 -19.35 -2.82
N GLY A 121 7.64 -18.09 -2.98
CA GLY A 121 8.45 -17.37 -2.00
C GLY A 121 7.68 -17.08 -0.70
N TYR A 122 8.36 -17.23 0.44
CA TYR A 122 7.77 -16.99 1.76
C TYR A 122 7.42 -15.51 1.98
N PRO A 123 6.44 -15.19 2.87
CA PRO A 123 6.17 -13.84 3.32
C PRO A 123 7.40 -13.20 3.94
N THR A 124 7.79 -12.02 3.45
CA THR A 124 8.97 -11.31 3.95
C THR A 124 8.67 -10.48 5.20
N ASN A 125 7.40 -10.13 5.42
CA ASN A 125 6.91 -9.35 6.57
C ASN A 125 7.76 -8.10 6.84
N ASP A 126 8.14 -7.37 5.80
CA ASP A 126 9.06 -6.23 5.91
C ASP A 126 8.53 -5.12 6.84
N TRP A 127 7.22 -5.03 7.03
CA TRP A 127 6.55 -4.13 7.96
C TRP A 127 7.00 -4.30 9.42
N LYS A 128 7.50 -5.49 9.82
CA LYS A 128 8.04 -5.76 11.17
C LYS A 128 9.32 -4.98 11.47
N LYS A 129 10.02 -4.52 10.43
CA LYS A 129 11.28 -3.76 10.56
C LYS A 129 11.04 -2.27 10.78
N ILE A 130 9.80 -1.81 10.65
CA ILE A 130 9.45 -0.39 10.74
C ILE A 130 9.15 -0.04 12.19
N THR A 131 9.83 1.00 12.68
CA THR A 131 9.68 1.56 14.03
C THR A 131 9.12 2.99 13.94
N LYS A 132 8.62 3.49 15.07
CA LYS A 132 8.17 4.90 15.18
C LYS A 132 9.26 5.89 14.75
N ASP A 133 10.52 5.61 15.10
CA ASP A 133 11.65 6.47 14.74
C ASP A 133 11.85 6.52 13.22
N ASN A 134 11.77 5.38 12.54
CA ASN A 134 11.85 5.34 11.08
C ASN A 134 10.75 6.20 10.45
N VAL A 135 9.53 6.11 10.95
CA VAL A 135 8.38 6.89 10.46
C VAL A 135 8.59 8.39 10.70
N GLN A 136 9.01 8.77 11.90
CA GLN A 136 9.28 10.17 12.23
C GLN A 136 10.40 10.75 11.37
N GLN A 137 11.49 10.01 11.18
CA GLN A 137 12.60 10.40 10.31
C GLN A 137 12.12 10.62 8.87
N ARG A 138 11.29 9.71 8.34
CA ARG A 138 10.69 9.84 7.02
C ARG A 138 9.82 11.08 6.89
N HIS A 139 8.98 11.37 7.89
CA HIS A 139 8.15 12.57 7.89
C HIS A 139 8.99 13.85 7.90
N ARG A 140 10.07 13.90 8.67
CA ARG A 140 11.00 15.05 8.66
C ARG A 140 11.65 15.25 7.29
N GLN A 141 12.10 14.17 6.66
CA GLN A 141 12.68 14.21 5.30
C GLN A 141 11.67 14.72 4.25
N LEU A 142 10.43 14.24 4.30
CA LEU A 142 9.38 14.68 3.37
C LEU A 142 9.04 16.16 3.55
N LYS A 143 8.89 16.64 4.77
CA LYS A 143 8.66 18.07 5.06
C LYS A 143 9.80 18.93 4.51
N LYS A 144 11.06 18.55 4.75
CA LYS A 144 12.22 19.25 4.23
C LYS A 144 12.23 19.31 2.69
N GLN A 145 11.90 18.21 2.03
CA GLN A 145 11.79 18.16 0.57
C GLN A 145 10.67 19.05 0.03
N GLU A 146 9.53 19.11 0.70
CA GLU A 146 8.41 19.99 0.32
C GLU A 146 8.79 21.46 0.47
N GLU A 147 9.49 21.82 1.53
CA GLU A 147 9.98 23.19 1.76
C GLU A 147 10.96 23.63 0.68
N ILE A 148 11.93 22.78 0.33
CA ILE A 148 12.88 23.03 -0.77
C ILE A 148 12.12 23.25 -2.08
N LYS A 149 11.15 22.38 -2.41
CA LYS A 149 10.34 22.53 -3.63
C LYS A 149 9.51 23.81 -3.63
N LYS A 150 8.97 24.21 -2.48
CA LYS A 150 8.20 25.46 -2.33
C LYS A 150 9.08 26.69 -2.57
N ASN A 151 10.29 26.68 -2.01
CA ASN A 151 11.25 27.79 -2.17
C ASN A 151 11.70 27.89 -3.64
N PHE A 152 12.08 26.77 -4.26
CA PHE A 152 12.43 26.74 -5.69
C PHE A 152 11.32 27.29 -6.59
N ARG A 153 10.05 26.92 -6.33
CA ARG A 153 8.91 27.45 -7.08
C ARG A 153 8.71 28.96 -6.89
N LYS A 154 9.01 29.49 -5.70
CA LYS A 154 8.94 30.93 -5.43
C LYS A 154 10.03 31.69 -6.20
N GLU A 155 11.26 31.18 -6.17
CA GLU A 155 12.40 31.78 -6.88
C GLU A 155 12.18 31.75 -8.38
N PHE A 156 11.73 30.62 -8.92
CA PHE A 156 11.40 30.49 -10.35
C PHE A 156 10.31 31.50 -10.79
N ARG A 157 9.25 31.67 -9.97
CA ARG A 157 8.21 32.65 -10.28
C ARG A 157 8.75 34.10 -10.31
N LYS A 158 9.62 34.44 -9.37
CA LYS A 158 10.27 35.77 -9.34
C LYS A 158 11.11 36.01 -10.59
N SER A 159 11.96 35.05 -10.95
CA SER A 159 12.82 35.16 -12.14
C SER A 159 12.03 35.31 -13.45
N VAL A 160 10.87 34.70 -13.56
CA VAL A 160 9.99 34.84 -14.75
C VAL A 160 9.35 36.22 -14.77
N THR A 161 8.97 36.78 -13.62
CA THR A 161 8.36 38.12 -13.53
C THR A 161 9.38 39.22 -13.88
N ASP A 162 10.65 39.07 -13.49
CA ASP A 162 11.73 40.01 -13.71
C ASP A 162 12.21 40.06 -15.18
N ILE A 163 11.88 39.03 -16.00
CA ILE A 163 12.21 38.96 -17.42
C ILE A 163 11.10 39.60 -18.29
N THR A 164 9.92 39.84 -17.74
CA THR A 164 8.75 40.33 -18.46
C THR A 164 8.54 41.85 -18.29
N LEU A 165 9.43 42.54 -17.60
CA LEU A 165 9.53 44.00 -17.47
C LEU A 165 10.71 44.53 -18.26
#